data_d018cf38a4f743446c73547536df6bb1
#
_entry.id   d018cf38a4f743446c73547536df6bb1
#
_cell.length_a   1.000
_cell.length_b   1.000
_cell.length_c   1.000
_cell.angle_alpha   90.00
_cell.angle_beta   90.00
_cell.angle_gamma   90.00
#
_symmetry.space_group_name_H-M   'P 1'
#
loop_
_entity.id
_entity.type
_entity.pdbx_description
1 polymer ?
#
loop_
_entity_poly.entity_id
_entity_poly.type
_entity_poly.pdbx_seq_one_letter_code
_entity_poly.pdbx_strand_id
1 'polypeptide(L)'
;LPDGSFDYDGIRAGICEKTKLVTIQRSKGYCPRPTISVDAIGEAIAFCKKLRPDVVIMVDNCYGEFVETLEPTDVGADMIVGSLIKNPGGGLAPIGGYIVGKKDCVENAAFRLTSPGLGREVGASLQVLPSFYQGLFLAPTVTAGALKGAIFAANLYEKLGFKVVPSGDAPRYDIIQAIEFGTPEGLISFCEGIQYAAPVDSFVTPEPWDMPGYDSQVIMAAGAFVSGASIELSADGPIKPPYAVYFQGGLTWQHAKFGILKSLQVLVQKGLVTEEQIRKACRTTLKNTNPVEKAQNKIY
;
A
#
# COMPACT_ATOMS: atom_id res chain seq x y z
N LEU A 1 -1.63 -3.39 18.75
CA LEU A 1 -1.50 -2.29 19.72
C LEU A 1 -1.47 -0.95 18.98
N PRO A 2 -1.67 0.20 19.66
CA PRO A 2 -1.68 1.50 19.00
C PRO A 2 -0.39 1.90 18.29
N ASP A 3 0.74 1.33 18.69
CA ASP A 3 2.05 1.52 18.08
C ASP A 3 2.28 0.65 16.81
N GLY A 4 1.30 -0.19 16.47
CA GLY A 4 1.36 -1.11 15.34
C GLY A 4 2.01 -2.46 15.64
N SER A 5 2.47 -2.70 16.87
CA SER A 5 2.99 -4.01 17.30
C SER A 5 1.87 -5.04 17.51
N PHE A 6 2.21 -6.31 17.48
CA PHE A 6 1.28 -7.39 17.80
C PHE A 6 0.96 -7.43 19.30
N ASP A 7 -0.31 -7.63 19.64
CA ASP A 7 -0.75 -7.91 20.99
C ASP A 7 -0.60 -9.41 21.29
N TYR A 8 0.55 -9.81 21.79
CA TYR A 8 0.86 -11.20 22.07
C TYR A 8 0.00 -11.79 23.20
N ASP A 9 -0.44 -10.98 24.17
CA ASP A 9 -1.33 -11.44 25.22
C ASP A 9 -2.77 -11.65 24.67
N GLY A 10 -3.24 -10.74 23.83
CA GLY A 10 -4.49 -10.90 23.09
C GLY A 10 -4.46 -12.12 22.16
N ILE A 11 -3.36 -12.35 21.43
CA ILE A 11 -3.18 -13.53 20.58
C ILE A 11 -3.24 -14.82 21.44
N ARG A 12 -2.53 -14.84 22.58
CA ARG A 12 -2.56 -15.98 23.51
C ARG A 12 -3.96 -16.28 24.04
N ALA A 13 -4.71 -15.24 24.38
CA ALA A 13 -6.09 -15.39 24.88
C ALA A 13 -7.06 -15.85 23.78
N GLY A 14 -6.81 -15.44 22.52
CA GLY A 14 -7.68 -15.75 21.38
C GLY A 14 -7.47 -17.13 20.77
N ILE A 15 -6.27 -17.71 20.87
CA ILE A 15 -5.97 -19.04 20.31
C ILE A 15 -6.48 -20.14 21.27
N CYS A 16 -7.36 -21.00 20.76
CA CYS A 16 -7.93 -22.14 21.51
C CYS A 16 -7.93 -23.41 20.64
N GLU A 17 -8.43 -24.52 21.20
CA GLU A 17 -8.50 -25.81 20.48
C GLU A 17 -9.34 -25.75 19.20
N LYS A 18 -10.29 -24.84 19.11
CA LYS A 18 -11.14 -24.65 17.94
C LYS A 18 -10.50 -23.78 16.85
N THR A 19 -9.42 -23.06 17.17
CA THR A 19 -8.74 -22.18 16.21
C THR A 19 -8.06 -23.03 15.15
N LYS A 20 -8.47 -22.92 13.89
CA LYS A 20 -7.92 -23.64 12.73
C LYS A 20 -7.08 -22.75 11.84
N LEU A 21 -7.39 -21.47 11.82
CA LEU A 21 -6.76 -20.48 10.97
C LEU A 21 -6.51 -19.20 11.76
N VAL A 22 -5.33 -18.62 11.61
CA VAL A 22 -5.00 -17.26 12.02
C VAL A 22 -4.71 -16.46 10.77
N THR A 23 -5.34 -15.30 10.63
CA THR A 23 -5.11 -14.39 9.51
C THR A 23 -4.34 -13.15 9.97
N ILE A 24 -3.35 -12.75 9.19
CA ILE A 24 -2.56 -11.53 9.41
C ILE A 24 -2.75 -10.64 8.20
N GLN A 25 -3.25 -9.42 8.41
CA GLN A 25 -3.28 -8.39 7.37
C GLN A 25 -2.02 -7.56 7.47
N ARG A 26 -1.13 -7.64 6.45
CA ARG A 26 0.15 -6.93 6.42
C ARG A 26 -0.04 -5.43 6.27
N SER A 27 -0.85 -5.01 5.32
CA SER A 27 -1.10 -3.60 5.04
C SER A 27 -1.86 -2.89 6.16
N LYS A 28 -1.68 -1.57 6.24
CA LYS A 28 -2.31 -0.73 7.28
C LYS A 28 -3.81 -0.49 7.06
N GLY A 29 -4.34 -0.69 5.85
CA GLY A 29 -5.69 -0.22 5.51
C GLY A 29 -5.83 1.29 5.76
N TYR A 30 -6.98 1.74 6.25
CA TYR A 30 -7.19 3.13 6.69
C TYR A 30 -6.84 3.35 8.18
N CYS A 31 -5.80 2.68 8.65
CA CYS A 31 -5.36 2.79 10.03
C CYS A 31 -4.03 3.57 10.11
N PRO A 32 -3.84 4.46 11.08
CA PRO A 32 -2.60 5.25 11.21
C PRO A 32 -1.42 4.44 11.78
N ARG A 33 -1.49 3.13 11.77
CA ARG A 33 -0.39 2.25 12.19
C ARG A 33 0.68 2.09 11.11
N PRO A 34 1.92 1.74 11.47
CA PRO A 34 2.92 1.25 10.51
C PRO A 34 2.44 -0.03 9.80
N THR A 35 2.94 -0.25 8.60
CA THR A 35 2.80 -1.55 7.92
C THR A 35 3.72 -2.56 8.59
N ILE A 36 3.30 -3.83 8.65
CA ILE A 36 4.01 -4.89 9.35
C ILE A 36 5.14 -5.41 8.45
N SER A 37 6.38 -5.46 8.99
CA SER A 37 7.52 -6.07 8.30
C SER A 37 7.40 -7.58 8.22
N VAL A 38 8.11 -8.20 7.28
CA VAL A 38 8.18 -9.67 7.17
C VAL A 38 8.79 -10.28 8.43
N ASP A 39 9.80 -9.65 9.02
CA ASP A 39 10.40 -10.11 10.28
C ASP A 39 9.38 -10.14 11.42
N ALA A 40 8.62 -9.06 11.62
CA ALA A 40 7.59 -9.01 12.67
C ALA A 40 6.47 -10.04 12.43
N ILE A 41 6.12 -10.30 11.16
CA ILE A 41 5.20 -11.39 10.80
C ILE A 41 5.80 -12.73 11.21
N GLY A 42 7.08 -12.98 10.94
CA GLY A 42 7.78 -14.21 11.32
C GLY A 42 7.76 -14.45 12.83
N GLU A 43 8.01 -13.42 13.63
CA GLU A 43 7.91 -13.50 15.09
C GLU A 43 6.49 -13.87 15.55
N ALA A 44 5.47 -13.23 14.98
CA ALA A 44 4.08 -13.52 15.30
C ALA A 44 3.68 -14.95 14.90
N ILE A 45 4.15 -15.43 13.74
CA ILE A 45 3.94 -16.80 13.28
C ILE A 45 4.58 -17.79 14.27
N ALA A 46 5.84 -17.58 14.63
CA ALA A 46 6.54 -18.44 15.58
C ALA A 46 5.81 -18.51 16.93
N PHE A 47 5.29 -17.37 17.39
CA PHE A 47 4.49 -17.31 18.62
C PHE A 47 3.18 -18.11 18.50
N CYS A 48 2.41 -17.92 17.41
CA CYS A 48 1.18 -18.66 17.17
C CYS A 48 1.44 -20.19 17.08
N LYS A 49 2.48 -20.60 16.35
CA LYS A 49 2.86 -22.01 16.20
C LYS A 49 3.33 -22.64 17.50
N LYS A 50 3.94 -21.86 18.40
CA LYS A 50 4.30 -22.34 19.75
C LYS A 50 3.05 -22.62 20.60
N LEU A 51 2.00 -21.83 20.46
CA LEU A 51 0.73 -22.04 21.18
C LEU A 51 -0.08 -23.19 20.56
N ARG A 52 -0.09 -23.27 19.22
CA ARG A 52 -0.82 -24.26 18.47
C ARG A 52 -0.08 -24.65 17.18
N PRO A 53 0.70 -25.76 17.22
CA PRO A 53 1.55 -26.17 16.09
C PRO A 53 0.80 -26.48 14.79
N ASP A 54 -0.45 -26.92 14.87
CA ASP A 54 -1.30 -27.32 13.75
C ASP A 54 -2.14 -26.19 13.14
N VAL A 55 -2.13 -24.97 13.75
CA VAL A 55 -2.90 -23.85 13.22
C VAL A 55 -2.34 -23.40 11.87
N VAL A 56 -3.22 -23.13 10.90
CA VAL A 56 -2.81 -22.58 9.61
C VAL A 56 -2.64 -21.06 9.75
N ILE A 57 -1.52 -20.54 9.28
CA ILE A 57 -1.27 -19.09 9.24
C ILE A 57 -1.40 -18.61 7.80
N MET A 58 -2.35 -17.71 7.57
CA MET A 58 -2.56 -17.03 6.29
C MET A 58 -2.21 -15.55 6.42
N VAL A 59 -1.45 -15.01 5.47
CA VAL A 59 -1.13 -13.59 5.41
C VAL A 59 -1.77 -12.96 4.19
N ASP A 60 -2.59 -11.92 4.39
CA ASP A 60 -2.96 -10.99 3.31
C ASP A 60 -1.75 -10.08 3.06
N ASN A 61 -1.09 -10.33 1.93
CA ASN A 61 0.19 -9.71 1.58
C ASN A 61 0.03 -8.46 0.68
N CYS A 62 -1.21 -8.05 0.41
CA CYS A 62 -1.49 -6.91 -0.47
C CYS A 62 -0.65 -5.68 -0.11
N TYR A 63 -0.09 -5.05 -1.15
CA TYR A 63 0.81 -3.88 -1.11
C TYR A 63 2.23 -4.13 -0.61
N GLY A 64 2.51 -5.30 -0.01
CA GLY A 64 3.84 -5.63 0.51
C GLY A 64 4.71 -6.42 -0.47
N GLU A 65 4.13 -7.01 -1.49
CA GLU A 65 4.84 -7.86 -2.44
C GLU A 65 5.96 -7.08 -3.15
N PHE A 66 7.14 -7.69 -3.24
CA PHE A 66 8.38 -7.13 -3.85
C PHE A 66 8.93 -5.88 -3.14
N VAL A 67 8.49 -5.57 -1.92
CA VAL A 67 9.00 -4.44 -1.14
C VAL A 67 10.20 -4.85 -0.29
N GLU A 68 10.14 -6.03 0.32
CA GLU A 68 11.25 -6.64 1.05
C GLU A 68 11.86 -7.79 0.23
N THR A 69 13.01 -8.28 0.63
CA THR A 69 13.71 -9.39 -0.05
C THR A 69 13.15 -10.77 0.32
N LEU A 70 12.40 -10.85 1.43
CA LEU A 70 11.69 -12.03 1.88
C LEU A 70 10.18 -11.77 1.81
N GLU A 71 9.43 -12.83 1.60
CA GLU A 71 7.97 -12.83 1.66
C GLU A 71 7.48 -13.60 2.90
N PRO A 72 6.25 -13.43 3.38
CA PRO A 72 5.80 -14.08 4.60
C PRO A 72 5.88 -15.61 4.59
N THR A 73 5.88 -16.25 3.41
CA THR A 73 6.12 -17.70 3.28
C THR A 73 7.54 -18.11 3.66
N ASP A 74 8.53 -17.23 3.47
CA ASP A 74 9.93 -17.50 3.82
C ASP A 74 10.14 -17.50 5.33
N VAL A 75 9.25 -16.86 6.08
CA VAL A 75 9.29 -16.76 7.55
C VAL A 75 8.23 -17.63 8.24
N GLY A 76 7.60 -18.54 7.49
CA GLY A 76 6.78 -19.61 8.06
C GLY A 76 5.27 -19.47 7.89
N ALA A 77 4.77 -18.49 7.12
CA ALA A 77 3.35 -18.49 6.73
C ALA A 77 3.00 -19.75 5.95
N ASP A 78 1.86 -20.36 6.28
CA ASP A 78 1.39 -21.56 5.58
C ASP A 78 0.87 -21.21 4.18
N MET A 79 0.30 -20.01 4.03
CA MET A 79 -0.06 -19.41 2.74
C MET A 79 -0.12 -17.89 2.81
N ILE A 80 0.10 -17.28 1.66
CA ILE A 80 -0.16 -15.86 1.42
C ILE A 80 -1.23 -15.71 0.35
N VAL A 81 -1.99 -14.65 0.47
CA VAL A 81 -3.02 -14.26 -0.49
C VAL A 81 -2.82 -12.81 -0.89
N GLY A 82 -3.22 -12.46 -2.09
CA GLY A 82 -3.14 -11.09 -2.55
C GLY A 82 -3.87 -10.87 -3.87
N SER A 83 -3.83 -9.64 -4.34
CA SER A 83 -4.52 -9.21 -5.55
C SER A 83 -3.56 -9.03 -6.70
N LEU A 84 -3.91 -9.54 -7.88
CA LEU A 84 -3.14 -9.34 -9.11
C LEU A 84 -3.35 -7.94 -9.72
N ILE A 85 -4.39 -7.20 -9.34
CA ILE A 85 -4.55 -5.80 -9.74
C ILE A 85 -3.74 -4.83 -8.87
N LYS A 86 -2.87 -5.35 -8.00
CA LYS A 86 -1.90 -4.62 -7.18
C LYS A 86 -0.47 -4.93 -7.62
N ASN A 87 0.48 -4.90 -6.69
CA ASN A 87 1.91 -5.07 -6.98
C ASN A 87 2.19 -6.26 -7.93
N PRO A 88 1.70 -7.49 -7.68
CA PRO A 88 2.12 -8.65 -8.47
C PRO A 88 1.69 -8.62 -9.93
N GLY A 89 0.63 -7.90 -10.25
CA GLY A 89 0.16 -7.78 -11.63
C GLY A 89 0.87 -6.74 -12.47
N GLY A 90 1.75 -5.92 -11.86
CA GLY A 90 2.57 -4.93 -12.58
C GLY A 90 1.79 -3.95 -13.46
N GLY A 91 0.50 -3.72 -13.16
CA GLY A 91 -0.41 -2.88 -13.95
C GLY A 91 -0.92 -3.54 -15.24
N LEU A 92 -0.57 -4.78 -15.51
CA LEU A 92 -1.03 -5.50 -16.71
C LEU A 92 -2.10 -6.55 -16.43
N ALA A 93 -2.18 -7.08 -15.21
CA ALA A 93 -3.19 -8.03 -14.84
C ALA A 93 -4.57 -7.36 -14.79
N PRO A 94 -5.53 -7.77 -15.65
CA PRO A 94 -6.83 -7.10 -15.75
C PRO A 94 -7.78 -7.46 -14.61
N ILE A 95 -7.48 -8.52 -13.86
CA ILE A 95 -8.34 -9.10 -12.82
C ILE A 95 -7.51 -10.09 -12.00
N GLY A 96 -8.07 -10.56 -10.91
CA GLY A 96 -7.63 -11.76 -10.23
C GLY A 96 -6.90 -11.55 -8.94
N GLY A 97 -6.65 -12.68 -8.29
CA GLY A 97 -5.86 -12.79 -7.07
C GLY A 97 -4.92 -13.98 -7.17
N TYR A 98 -4.07 -14.11 -6.18
CA TYR A 98 -3.16 -15.24 -6.06
C TYR A 98 -3.24 -15.86 -4.66
N ILE A 99 -2.93 -17.13 -4.59
CA ILE A 99 -2.69 -17.87 -3.36
C ILE A 99 -1.41 -18.68 -3.58
N VAL A 100 -0.44 -18.50 -2.69
CA VAL A 100 0.86 -19.18 -2.71
C VAL A 100 1.16 -19.72 -1.31
N GLY A 101 1.73 -20.90 -1.21
CA GLY A 101 2.08 -21.51 0.07
C GLY A 101 2.12 -23.03 0.02
N LYS A 102 1.81 -23.66 1.15
CA LYS A 102 1.76 -25.12 1.26
C LYS A 102 0.76 -25.72 0.30
N LYS A 103 1.13 -26.84 -0.32
CA LYS A 103 0.34 -27.53 -1.33
C LYS A 103 -1.09 -27.77 -0.87
N ASP A 104 -1.28 -28.33 0.31
CA ASP A 104 -2.61 -28.66 0.84
C ASP A 104 -3.50 -27.42 1.01
N CYS A 105 -2.91 -26.30 1.48
CA CYS A 105 -3.63 -25.03 1.60
C CYS A 105 -4.09 -24.50 0.24
N VAL A 106 -3.19 -24.53 -0.76
CA VAL A 106 -3.48 -24.03 -2.11
C VAL A 106 -4.51 -24.92 -2.81
N GLU A 107 -4.42 -26.25 -2.68
CA GLU A 107 -5.38 -27.19 -3.25
C GLU A 107 -6.76 -27.05 -2.62
N ASN A 108 -6.85 -26.97 -1.30
CA ASN A 108 -8.11 -26.74 -0.60
C ASN A 108 -8.78 -25.43 -1.02
N ALA A 109 -7.99 -24.35 -1.17
CA ALA A 109 -8.49 -23.07 -1.66
C ALA A 109 -9.01 -23.20 -3.12
N ALA A 110 -8.31 -23.92 -3.99
CA ALA A 110 -8.72 -24.15 -5.37
C ALA A 110 -10.06 -24.91 -5.45
N PHE A 111 -10.24 -25.95 -4.64
CA PHE A 111 -11.51 -26.69 -4.56
C PHE A 111 -12.66 -25.84 -4.08
N ARG A 112 -12.41 -24.84 -3.24
CA ARG A 112 -13.45 -23.95 -2.74
C ARG A 112 -13.76 -22.79 -3.69
N LEU A 113 -12.72 -22.27 -4.38
CA LEU A 113 -12.83 -21.09 -5.25
C LEU A 113 -13.60 -21.40 -6.56
N THR A 114 -13.38 -22.59 -7.10
CA THR A 114 -14.01 -23.06 -8.33
C THR A 114 -15.29 -23.85 -8.03
N SER A 115 -15.73 -24.73 -8.93
CA SER A 115 -16.80 -25.65 -8.63
C SER A 115 -16.34 -26.69 -7.60
N PRO A 116 -17.13 -26.98 -6.55
CA PRO A 116 -16.76 -27.94 -5.52
C PRO A 116 -16.35 -29.30 -6.14
N GLY A 117 -15.18 -29.78 -5.75
CA GLY A 117 -14.63 -31.06 -6.23
C GLY A 117 -13.86 -31.03 -7.54
N LEU A 118 -13.88 -29.94 -8.30
CA LEU A 118 -13.18 -29.84 -9.59
C LEU A 118 -11.79 -29.17 -9.48
N GLY A 119 -11.60 -28.32 -8.47
CA GLY A 119 -10.31 -27.67 -8.22
C GLY A 119 -9.79 -26.89 -9.43
N ARG A 120 -8.49 -27.04 -9.70
CA ARG A 120 -7.80 -26.29 -10.77
C ARG A 120 -8.13 -26.74 -12.20
N GLU A 121 -8.74 -27.88 -12.38
CA GLU A 121 -9.05 -28.43 -13.71
C GLU A 121 -10.06 -27.56 -14.48
N VAL A 122 -10.86 -26.75 -13.78
CA VAL A 122 -11.88 -25.87 -14.38
C VAL A 122 -11.40 -24.43 -14.53
N GLY A 123 -10.20 -24.11 -14.10
CA GLY A 123 -9.68 -22.74 -14.09
C GLY A 123 -9.58 -22.16 -15.49
N ALA A 124 -10.62 -21.44 -15.92
CA ALA A 124 -10.59 -20.69 -17.15
C ALA A 124 -9.99 -19.32 -16.92
N SER A 125 -8.78 -19.10 -17.39
CA SER A 125 -8.15 -17.77 -17.38
C SER A 125 -8.59 -16.89 -18.53
N LEU A 126 -9.53 -17.30 -19.36
CA LEU A 126 -10.11 -16.54 -20.49
C LEU A 126 -9.05 -15.77 -21.30
N GLN A 127 -7.91 -16.40 -21.59
CA GLN A 127 -6.76 -15.85 -22.33
C GLN A 127 -5.99 -14.70 -21.63
N VAL A 128 -6.21 -14.45 -20.34
CA VAL A 128 -5.49 -13.38 -19.59
C VAL A 128 -4.13 -13.81 -19.03
N LEU A 129 -3.76 -15.08 -19.15
CA LEU A 129 -2.47 -15.59 -18.65
C LEU A 129 -1.24 -14.83 -19.18
N PRO A 130 -1.13 -14.44 -20.46
CA PRO A 130 0.00 -13.65 -20.94
C PRO A 130 0.17 -12.34 -20.16
N SER A 131 -0.94 -11.65 -19.88
CA SER A 131 -0.92 -10.42 -19.09
C SER A 131 -0.51 -10.66 -17.63
N PHE A 132 -0.91 -11.79 -17.04
CA PHE A 132 -0.49 -12.15 -15.69
C PHE A 132 1.01 -12.42 -15.62
N TYR A 133 1.57 -13.21 -16.53
CA TYR A 133 2.99 -13.53 -16.54
C TYR A 133 3.85 -12.32 -16.88
N GLN A 134 3.45 -11.53 -17.86
CA GLN A 134 4.17 -10.30 -18.20
C GLN A 134 4.08 -9.28 -17.07
N GLY A 135 2.91 -9.16 -16.44
CA GLY A 135 2.72 -8.31 -15.28
C GLY A 135 3.61 -8.71 -14.10
N LEU A 136 3.66 -10.01 -13.79
CA LEU A 136 4.53 -10.54 -12.74
C LEU A 136 6.01 -10.28 -13.05
N PHE A 137 6.42 -10.44 -14.30
CA PHE A 137 7.79 -10.12 -14.72
C PHE A 137 8.15 -8.64 -14.52
N LEU A 138 7.22 -7.73 -14.78
CA LEU A 138 7.42 -6.28 -14.61
C LEU A 138 7.22 -5.80 -13.17
N ALA A 139 6.51 -6.56 -12.35
CA ALA A 139 6.06 -6.18 -11.02
C ALA A 139 7.16 -5.61 -10.10
N PRO A 140 8.37 -6.17 -10.02
CA PRO A 140 9.43 -5.61 -9.18
C PRO A 140 9.82 -4.17 -9.61
N THR A 141 9.90 -3.92 -10.91
CA THR A 141 10.23 -2.59 -11.44
C THR A 141 9.11 -1.58 -11.20
N VAL A 142 7.86 -2.00 -11.40
CA VAL A 142 6.68 -1.15 -11.16
C VAL A 142 6.56 -0.84 -9.66
N THR A 143 6.71 -1.83 -8.79
CA THR A 143 6.70 -1.65 -7.33
C THR A 143 7.81 -0.70 -6.87
N ALA A 144 9.02 -0.82 -7.42
CA ALA A 144 10.12 0.11 -7.13
C ALA A 144 9.78 1.55 -7.57
N GLY A 145 9.07 1.73 -8.68
CA GLY A 145 8.55 3.01 -9.14
C GLY A 145 7.53 3.62 -8.16
N ALA A 146 6.59 2.80 -7.70
CA ALA A 146 5.59 3.17 -6.71
C ALA A 146 6.23 3.55 -5.35
N LEU A 147 7.23 2.78 -4.89
CA LEU A 147 8.00 3.10 -3.68
C LEU A 147 8.70 4.45 -3.77
N LYS A 148 9.34 4.76 -4.91
CA LYS A 148 9.94 6.08 -5.15
C LYS A 148 8.89 7.19 -5.09
N GLY A 149 7.70 6.96 -5.63
CA GLY A 149 6.55 7.85 -5.52
C GLY A 149 6.15 8.10 -4.06
N ALA A 150 5.96 7.04 -3.29
CA ALA A 150 5.61 7.12 -1.88
C ALA A 150 6.66 7.89 -1.06
N ILE A 151 7.96 7.61 -1.27
CA ILE A 151 9.07 8.31 -0.61
C ILE A 151 9.09 9.80 -1.00
N PHE A 152 8.86 10.11 -2.26
CA PHE A 152 8.81 11.50 -2.73
C PHE A 152 7.63 12.25 -2.11
N ALA A 153 6.43 11.63 -2.05
CA ALA A 153 5.26 12.22 -1.41
C ALA A 153 5.52 12.49 0.08
N ALA A 154 6.09 11.51 0.80
CA ALA A 154 6.44 11.68 2.20
C ALA A 154 7.36 12.87 2.40
N ASN A 155 8.50 12.92 1.69
CA ASN A 155 9.47 14.01 1.82
C ASN A 155 8.89 15.38 1.45
N LEU A 156 8.06 15.44 0.41
CA LEU A 156 7.45 16.69 -0.02
C LEU A 156 6.47 17.22 1.03
N TYR A 157 5.51 16.40 1.44
CA TYR A 157 4.45 16.83 2.35
C TYR A 157 4.94 17.02 3.79
N GLU A 158 5.92 16.23 4.25
CA GLU A 158 6.58 16.45 5.54
C GLU A 158 7.30 17.81 5.58
N LYS A 159 8.03 18.20 4.52
CA LYS A 159 8.66 19.51 4.41
C LYS A 159 7.66 20.68 4.32
N LEU A 160 6.47 20.43 3.83
CA LEU A 160 5.36 21.39 3.84
C LEU A 160 4.68 21.50 5.20
N GLY A 161 5.03 20.63 6.17
CA GLY A 161 4.53 20.67 7.54
C GLY A 161 3.37 19.73 7.83
N PHE A 162 3.03 18.83 6.91
CA PHE A 162 2.03 17.79 7.14
C PHE A 162 2.63 16.58 7.87
N LYS A 163 1.83 15.94 8.70
CA LYS A 163 2.21 14.65 9.29
C LYS A 163 2.08 13.54 8.24
N VAL A 164 3.11 12.72 8.13
CA VAL A 164 3.18 11.61 7.17
C VAL A 164 3.55 10.30 7.85
N VAL A 165 3.02 9.18 7.35
CA VAL A 165 3.29 7.85 7.89
C VAL A 165 3.44 6.85 6.74
N PRO A 166 4.64 6.24 6.59
CA PRO A 166 5.90 6.49 7.28
C PRO A 166 6.55 7.81 6.88
N SER A 167 7.57 8.27 7.62
CA SER A 167 8.40 9.42 7.23
C SER A 167 9.23 9.13 5.98
N GLY A 168 9.79 10.20 5.38
CA GLY A 168 10.51 10.08 4.11
C GLY A 168 11.76 9.19 4.14
N ASP A 169 12.39 9.04 5.31
CA ASP A 169 13.59 8.25 5.55
C ASP A 169 13.34 6.94 6.32
N ALA A 170 12.10 6.67 6.73
CA ALA A 170 11.75 5.46 7.43
C ALA A 170 11.78 4.21 6.52
N PRO A 171 12.06 3.03 7.08
CA PRO A 171 11.88 1.76 6.39
C PRO A 171 10.44 1.60 5.88
N ARG A 172 10.29 0.91 4.75
CA ARG A 172 9.00 0.68 4.12
C ARG A 172 8.74 -0.79 3.92
N TYR A 173 7.50 -1.17 4.18
CA TYR A 173 7.04 -2.56 4.11
C TYR A 173 5.82 -2.70 3.18
N ASP A 174 5.35 -1.58 2.61
CA ASP A 174 4.36 -1.49 1.55
C ASP A 174 4.61 -0.26 0.66
N ILE A 175 3.76 -0.06 -0.36
CA ILE A 175 3.82 1.09 -1.27
C ILE A 175 2.93 2.26 -0.83
N ILE A 176 2.27 2.17 0.33
CA ILE A 176 1.27 3.15 0.76
C ILE A 176 1.94 4.30 1.52
N GLN A 177 1.55 5.53 1.19
CA GLN A 177 1.91 6.73 1.91
C GLN A 177 0.68 7.40 2.50
N ALA A 178 0.57 7.42 3.83
CA ALA A 178 -0.44 8.21 4.50
C ALA A 178 0.04 9.65 4.70
N ILE A 179 -0.85 10.63 4.45
CA ILE A 179 -0.61 12.06 4.67
C ILE A 179 -1.84 12.62 5.40
N GLU A 180 -1.65 13.17 6.59
CA GLU A 180 -2.72 13.75 7.41
C GLU A 180 -2.88 15.23 7.06
N PHE A 181 -4.05 15.60 6.52
CA PHE A 181 -4.36 16.99 6.17
C PHE A 181 -5.04 17.76 7.29
N GLY A 182 -5.65 17.07 8.25
CA GLY A 182 -6.36 17.69 9.36
C GLY A 182 -7.72 18.28 9.01
N THR A 183 -8.05 18.40 7.72
CA THR A 183 -9.33 18.92 7.20
C THR A 183 -9.85 18.06 6.04
N PRO A 184 -11.18 17.98 5.86
CA PRO A 184 -11.76 17.25 4.72
C PRO A 184 -11.37 17.90 3.38
N GLU A 185 -11.28 19.25 3.33
CA GLU A 185 -10.91 19.97 2.11
C GLU A 185 -9.51 19.61 1.62
N GLY A 186 -8.55 19.43 2.55
CA GLY A 186 -7.18 19.04 2.23
C GLY A 186 -7.14 17.64 1.61
N LEU A 187 -7.83 16.68 2.21
CA LEU A 187 -7.93 15.32 1.73
C LEU A 187 -8.61 15.26 0.35
N ILE A 188 -9.75 15.93 0.18
CA ILE A 188 -10.49 15.99 -1.08
C ILE A 188 -9.62 16.61 -2.17
N SER A 189 -8.97 17.75 -1.89
CA SER A 189 -8.12 18.45 -2.86
C SER A 189 -6.91 17.66 -3.31
N PHE A 190 -6.33 16.86 -2.40
CA PHE A 190 -5.26 15.93 -2.77
C PHE A 190 -5.78 14.87 -3.75
N CYS A 191 -6.92 14.24 -3.46
CA CYS A 191 -7.52 13.23 -4.33
C CYS A 191 -7.91 13.82 -5.70
N GLU A 192 -8.48 15.04 -5.75
CA GLU A 192 -8.74 15.73 -7.03
C GLU A 192 -7.46 15.89 -7.85
N GLY A 193 -6.35 16.33 -7.23
CA GLY A 193 -5.09 16.49 -7.94
C GLY A 193 -4.52 15.18 -8.48
N ILE A 194 -4.67 14.08 -7.76
CA ILE A 194 -4.30 12.74 -8.24
C ILE A 194 -5.21 12.32 -9.40
N GLN A 195 -6.53 12.54 -9.29
CA GLN A 195 -7.48 12.23 -10.37
C GLN A 195 -7.16 13.01 -11.65
N TYR A 196 -6.84 14.30 -11.54
CA TYR A 196 -6.46 15.14 -12.69
C TYR A 196 -5.14 14.72 -13.35
N ALA A 197 -4.33 13.93 -12.68
CA ALA A 197 -3.10 13.35 -13.22
C ALA A 197 -3.29 11.91 -13.73
N ALA A 198 -4.47 11.32 -13.54
CA ALA A 198 -4.74 9.94 -13.94
C ALA A 198 -4.70 9.76 -15.46
N PRO A 199 -4.33 8.59 -15.99
CA PRO A 199 -4.30 8.33 -17.43
C PRO A 199 -5.69 8.21 -18.04
N VAL A 200 -6.69 7.90 -17.22
CA VAL A 200 -8.09 7.72 -17.61
C VAL A 200 -8.94 8.63 -16.74
N ASP A 201 -10.01 9.19 -17.31
CA ASP A 201 -10.98 10.02 -16.58
C ASP A 201 -10.38 11.21 -15.82
N SER A 202 -9.28 11.79 -16.32
CA SER A 202 -8.60 12.94 -15.69
C SER A 202 -9.46 14.21 -15.64
N PHE A 203 -10.56 14.27 -16.37
CA PHE A 203 -11.53 15.37 -16.38
C PHE A 203 -12.62 15.24 -15.30
N VAL A 204 -12.69 14.08 -14.64
CA VAL A 204 -13.67 13.82 -13.57
C VAL A 204 -13.18 14.42 -12.26
N THR A 205 -14.09 15.03 -11.51
CA THR A 205 -13.82 15.46 -10.13
C THR A 205 -14.35 14.40 -9.18
N PRO A 206 -13.49 13.76 -8.37
CA PRO A 206 -13.94 12.77 -7.40
C PRO A 206 -14.68 13.45 -6.25
N GLU A 207 -15.76 12.82 -5.78
CA GLU A 207 -16.57 13.28 -4.65
C GLU A 207 -16.63 12.19 -3.57
N PRO A 208 -16.72 12.58 -2.28
CA PRO A 208 -16.98 11.62 -1.20
C PRO A 208 -18.34 10.94 -1.39
N TRP A 209 -18.40 9.64 -1.12
CA TRP A 209 -19.63 8.87 -1.23
C TRP A 209 -19.70 7.76 -0.16
N ASP A 210 -20.91 7.28 0.10
CA ASP A 210 -21.14 6.22 1.08
C ASP A 210 -20.70 4.87 0.51
N MET A 211 -19.63 4.32 1.07
CA MET A 211 -19.07 3.04 0.65
C MET A 211 -19.53 1.93 1.60
N PRO A 212 -20.08 0.81 1.10
CA PRO A 212 -20.49 -0.31 1.93
C PRO A 212 -19.36 -0.82 2.82
N GLY A 213 -19.64 -1.00 4.11
CA GLY A 213 -18.68 -1.49 5.10
C GLY A 213 -17.82 -0.41 5.78
N TYR A 214 -18.08 0.87 5.51
CA TYR A 214 -17.41 2.00 6.17
C TYR A 214 -18.42 2.85 6.95
N ASP A 215 -18.00 3.38 8.10
CA ASP A 215 -18.81 4.24 8.97
C ASP A 215 -18.81 5.72 8.53
N SER A 216 -18.00 6.08 7.55
CA SER A 216 -17.86 7.42 7.01
C SER A 216 -17.75 7.36 5.49
N GLN A 217 -18.12 8.46 4.83
CA GLN A 217 -17.86 8.59 3.40
C GLN A 217 -16.39 8.42 3.08
N VAL A 218 -16.11 7.88 1.90
CA VAL A 218 -14.76 7.68 1.36
C VAL A 218 -14.66 8.42 0.05
N ILE A 219 -13.54 9.11 -0.18
CA ILE A 219 -13.19 9.66 -1.49
C ILE A 219 -12.12 8.79 -2.13
N MET A 220 -12.22 8.60 -3.45
CA MET A 220 -11.24 7.84 -4.23
C MET A 220 -10.87 8.60 -5.52
N ALA A 221 -9.58 8.75 -5.77
CA ALA A 221 -9.03 9.07 -7.08
C ALA A 221 -8.62 7.75 -7.74
N ALA A 222 -9.35 7.32 -8.76
CA ALA A 222 -9.29 5.96 -9.31
C ALA A 222 -9.29 5.91 -10.84
N GLY A 223 -8.74 6.92 -11.51
CA GLY A 223 -8.59 6.95 -12.97
C GLY A 223 -7.51 6.00 -13.45
N ALA A 224 -7.83 4.71 -13.53
CA ALA A 224 -6.93 3.63 -13.85
C ALA A 224 -7.36 2.87 -15.11
N PHE A 225 -6.40 2.26 -15.83
CA PHE A 225 -6.67 1.37 -16.97
C PHE A 225 -7.41 0.12 -16.54
N VAL A 226 -7.06 -0.40 -15.37
CA VAL A 226 -7.72 -1.55 -14.74
C VAL A 226 -8.51 -1.05 -13.53
N SER A 227 -9.82 -1.25 -13.54
CA SER A 227 -10.70 -0.82 -12.45
C SER A 227 -10.24 -1.38 -11.11
N GLY A 228 -10.02 -0.49 -10.14
CA GLY A 228 -9.55 -0.84 -8.79
C GLY A 228 -8.06 -1.15 -8.67
N ALA A 229 -7.26 -0.99 -9.73
CA ALA A 229 -5.82 -1.24 -9.72
C ALA A 229 -5.07 -0.16 -8.95
N SER A 230 -4.76 -0.45 -7.70
CA SER A 230 -4.03 0.49 -6.82
C SER A 230 -2.52 0.50 -7.04
N ILE A 231 -1.95 -0.38 -7.88
CA ILE A 231 -0.57 -0.24 -8.36
C ILE A 231 -0.45 0.86 -9.42
N GLU A 232 -1.53 1.24 -10.05
CA GLU A 232 -1.60 2.46 -10.84
C GLU A 232 -1.65 3.69 -9.91
N LEU A 233 -1.68 4.88 -10.46
CA LEU A 233 -1.73 6.07 -9.63
C LEU A 233 -3.11 6.18 -8.95
N SER A 234 -3.15 6.12 -7.62
CA SER A 234 -4.38 6.23 -6.86
C SER A 234 -4.18 6.91 -5.49
N ALA A 235 -5.26 7.49 -4.98
CA ALA A 235 -5.33 8.01 -3.63
C ALA A 235 -6.76 7.90 -3.12
N ASP A 236 -6.90 7.50 -1.89
CA ASP A 236 -8.20 7.36 -1.24
C ASP A 236 -8.12 7.71 0.24
N GLY A 237 -9.26 7.91 0.88
CA GLY A 237 -9.30 8.12 2.31
C GLY A 237 -10.71 8.34 2.84
N PRO A 238 -10.97 7.95 4.11
CA PRO A 238 -12.23 8.18 4.78
C PRO A 238 -12.36 9.66 5.21
N ILE A 239 -13.54 10.24 5.02
CA ILE A 239 -13.85 11.61 5.44
C ILE A 239 -14.14 11.65 6.94
N LYS A 240 -13.09 11.42 7.72
CA LYS A 240 -13.10 11.49 9.18
C LYS A 240 -11.74 11.90 9.72
N PRO A 241 -11.67 12.53 10.92
CA PRO A 241 -10.38 12.85 11.52
C PRO A 241 -9.46 11.62 11.62
N PRO A 242 -8.15 11.79 11.37
CA PRO A 242 -7.42 13.03 11.09
C PRO A 242 -7.43 13.50 9.64
N TYR A 243 -8.36 13.03 8.80
CA TYR A 243 -8.48 13.35 7.37
C TYR A 243 -7.18 12.99 6.63
N ALA A 244 -6.80 11.74 6.77
CA ALA A 244 -5.62 11.18 6.13
C ALA A 244 -5.96 10.61 4.75
N VAL A 245 -5.16 10.97 3.75
CA VAL A 245 -5.16 10.32 2.45
C VAL A 245 -4.15 9.18 2.45
N TYR A 246 -4.47 8.11 1.74
CA TYR A 246 -3.61 6.97 1.49
C TYR A 246 -3.26 6.96 0.00
N PHE A 247 -2.09 7.53 -0.30
CA PHE A 247 -1.54 7.59 -1.66
C PHE A 247 -0.77 6.33 -1.97
N GLN A 248 -0.89 5.82 -3.20
CA GLN A 248 -0.21 4.60 -3.63
C GLN A 248 -0.05 4.52 -5.14
N GLY A 249 0.90 3.71 -5.58
CA GLY A 249 1.06 3.33 -6.96
C GLY A 249 1.76 4.35 -7.84
N GLY A 250 1.55 4.15 -9.11
CA GLY A 250 2.23 4.82 -10.21
C GLY A 250 3.05 3.80 -11.00
N LEU A 251 2.56 3.41 -12.20
CA LEU A 251 3.21 2.42 -13.07
C LEU A 251 4.65 2.82 -13.43
N THR A 252 4.91 4.12 -13.44
CA THR A 252 6.25 4.69 -13.59
C THR A 252 6.50 5.73 -12.51
N TRP A 253 7.75 5.83 -12.08
CA TRP A 253 8.18 6.89 -11.16
C TRP A 253 7.81 8.30 -11.64
N GLN A 254 7.95 8.54 -12.94
CA GLN A 254 7.65 9.85 -13.55
C GLN A 254 6.18 10.22 -13.42
N HIS A 255 5.28 9.25 -13.62
CA HIS A 255 3.86 9.45 -13.45
C HIS A 255 3.46 9.67 -11.98
N ALA A 256 4.00 8.87 -11.06
CA ALA A 256 3.80 9.07 -9.63
C ALA A 256 4.22 10.50 -9.20
N LYS A 257 5.42 10.93 -9.61
CA LYS A 257 5.92 12.29 -9.34
C LYS A 257 5.00 13.37 -9.92
N PHE A 258 4.54 13.20 -11.16
CA PHE A 258 3.61 14.13 -11.79
C PHE A 258 2.31 14.26 -10.99
N GLY A 259 1.70 13.15 -10.58
CA GLY A 259 0.48 13.14 -9.78
C GLY A 259 0.64 13.87 -8.44
N ILE A 260 1.76 13.60 -7.74
CA ILE A 260 2.07 14.25 -6.47
C ILE A 260 2.26 15.77 -6.64
N LEU A 261 2.92 16.22 -7.71
CA LEU A 261 3.06 17.65 -7.99
C LEU A 261 1.73 18.27 -8.41
N LYS A 262 0.86 17.52 -9.10
CA LYS A 262 -0.48 17.97 -9.46
C LYS A 262 -1.37 18.13 -8.24
N SER A 263 -1.30 17.21 -7.26
CA SER A 263 -2.02 17.35 -5.98
C SER A 263 -1.56 18.59 -5.22
N LEU A 264 -0.25 18.87 -5.17
CA LEU A 264 0.26 20.09 -4.58
C LEU A 264 -0.26 21.35 -5.31
N GLN A 265 -0.30 21.34 -6.64
CA GLN A 265 -0.84 22.44 -7.43
C GLN A 265 -2.28 22.75 -7.04
N VAL A 266 -3.14 21.74 -6.91
CA VAL A 266 -4.55 21.93 -6.48
C VAL A 266 -4.65 22.50 -5.08
N LEU A 267 -3.85 21.98 -4.13
CA LEU A 267 -3.81 22.49 -2.76
C LEU A 267 -3.40 23.99 -2.71
N VAL A 268 -2.43 24.38 -3.52
CA VAL A 268 -2.00 25.78 -3.63
C VAL A 268 -3.10 26.66 -4.24
N GLN A 269 -3.72 26.21 -5.31
CA GLN A 269 -4.81 26.95 -5.98
C GLN A 269 -6.01 27.17 -5.06
N LYS A 270 -6.28 26.24 -4.15
CA LYS A 270 -7.33 26.36 -3.13
C LYS A 270 -6.89 27.07 -1.85
N GLY A 271 -5.65 27.55 -1.75
CA GLY A 271 -5.12 28.25 -0.58
C GLY A 271 -4.85 27.37 0.63
N LEU A 272 -4.84 26.03 0.45
CA LEU A 272 -4.59 25.05 1.52
C LEU A 272 -3.10 24.82 1.77
N VAL A 273 -2.25 25.22 0.84
CA VAL A 273 -0.79 25.30 0.96
C VAL A 273 -0.37 26.69 0.52
N THR A 274 0.39 27.39 1.35
CA THR A 274 0.84 28.77 1.09
C THR A 274 2.17 28.81 0.35
N GLU A 275 2.43 29.90 -0.38
CA GLU A 275 3.74 30.11 -0.99
C GLU A 275 4.87 30.15 0.05
N GLU A 276 4.59 30.63 1.26
CA GLU A 276 5.57 30.67 2.34
C GLU A 276 6.00 29.25 2.75
N GLN A 277 5.05 28.31 2.90
CA GLN A 277 5.35 26.90 3.16
C GLN A 277 6.23 26.31 2.07
N ILE A 278 5.94 26.58 0.79
CA ILE A 278 6.75 26.12 -0.34
C ILE A 278 8.15 26.69 -0.29
N ARG A 279 8.29 28.02 -0.09
CA ARG A 279 9.59 28.68 0.02
C ARG A 279 10.42 28.12 1.19
N LYS A 280 9.79 27.84 2.33
CA LYS A 280 10.44 27.23 3.48
C LYS A 280 10.94 25.82 3.17
N ALA A 281 10.10 24.98 2.55
CA ALA A 281 10.45 23.63 2.14
C ALA A 281 11.66 23.62 1.19
N CYS A 282 11.68 24.52 0.20
CA CYS A 282 12.80 24.68 -0.74
C CYS A 282 14.10 25.08 -0.04
N ARG A 283 14.05 26.04 0.90
CA ARG A 283 15.25 26.52 1.63
C ARG A 283 15.86 25.43 2.52
N THR A 284 15.04 24.60 3.15
CA THR A 284 15.49 23.48 3.97
C THR A 284 16.23 22.44 3.12
N THR A 285 15.77 22.21 1.90
CA THR A 285 16.42 21.29 0.96
C THR A 285 17.79 21.81 0.53
N LEU A 286 17.93 23.09 0.20
CA LEU A 286 19.20 23.69 -0.24
C LEU A 286 20.27 23.67 0.86
N LYS A 287 19.90 23.87 2.12
CA LYS A 287 20.83 23.79 3.27
C LYS A 287 21.37 22.37 3.48
N ASN A 288 20.56 21.36 3.22
CA ASN A 288 20.93 19.94 3.41
C ASN A 288 21.71 19.33 2.21
N THR A 289 21.72 20.02 1.07
CA THR A 289 22.36 19.53 -0.17
C THR A 289 23.70 20.19 -0.48
N ASN A 290 24.28 20.99 0.42
CA ASN A 290 25.58 21.58 0.18
C ASN A 290 26.69 20.49 0.33
N PRO A 291 27.17 19.86 -0.78
CA PRO A 291 28.08 18.71 -0.71
C PRO A 291 29.49 19.11 -0.26
N VAL A 292 29.80 20.39 -0.34
CA VAL A 292 31.16 20.90 -0.07
C VAL A 292 31.45 20.92 1.44
N GLU A 293 30.47 21.23 2.29
CA GLU A 293 30.66 21.20 3.74
C GLU A 293 30.73 19.81 4.34
N LYS A 294 30.05 18.81 3.73
CA LYS A 294 30.12 17.41 4.20
C LYS A 294 31.43 16.70 3.81
N ALA A 295 32.09 17.13 2.76
CA ALA A 295 33.37 16.57 2.37
C ALA A 295 34.56 17.12 3.21
N GLN A 296 34.46 18.33 3.72
CA GLN A 296 35.50 18.94 4.56
C GLN A 296 35.55 18.36 5.97
N ASN A 297 34.43 17.88 6.52
CA ASN A 297 34.37 17.29 7.86
C ASN A 297 34.73 15.78 7.92
N LYS A 298 35.14 15.17 6.81
CA LYS A 298 35.61 13.77 6.74
C LYS A 298 37.13 13.62 6.52
N ILE A 299 37.89 14.72 6.52
CA ILE A 299 39.35 14.73 6.25
C ILE A 299 40.15 15.17 7.50
N TYR A 300 39.54 15.17 8.70
CA TYR A 300 40.30 15.34 9.95
C TYR A 300 39.92 14.26 10.95
#